data_51a629aa5a919ddbb0816bf34667efa7
#
_entry.id   51a629aa5a919ddbb0816bf34667efa7
#
_cell.length_a   1.000
_cell.length_b   1.000
_cell.length_c   1.000
_cell.angle_alpha   90.00
_cell.angle_beta   90.00
_cell.angle_gamma   90.00
#
_symmetry.space_group_name_H-M   'P 1'
#
loop_
_entity.id
_entity.type
_entity.pdbx_description
1 polymer ?
#
loop_
_entity_poly.entity_id
_entity_poly.type
_entity_poly.pdbx_seq_one_letter_code
_entity_poly.pdbx_strand_id
1 'polypeptide(L)'
;MGINYGTIVAAEGLFHEFKAEEMEAAGVRFSYDDHGHPELGKVSKAVLFNDLLEAEFKKIGLKVKSRPVEIGYDVRCQDPVAYDLTYCTELAMGVYQLYSEGKTGCMVYVDAYGNVSPLYLADLQDPTTGKIPPRVVDINSGTAQNYYNYIAHYVTPEDYEAVKALGIENPEAYDFKKILEW
;
A
#
# COMPACT_ATOMS: atom_id res chain seq x y z
N MET A 1 10.72 -12.40 22.83
CA MET A 1 11.50 -13.09 21.77
C MET A 1 12.66 -12.20 21.37
N GLY A 2 13.88 -12.73 21.34
CA GLY A 2 15.06 -11.92 20.94
C GLY A 2 15.22 -11.83 19.42
N ILE A 3 14.22 -11.31 18.71
CA ILE A 3 14.30 -11.07 17.27
C ILE A 3 15.00 -9.74 17.05
N ASN A 4 16.15 -9.76 16.38
CA ASN A 4 17.00 -8.59 16.16
C ASN A 4 16.83 -7.96 14.77
N TYR A 5 15.77 -8.32 14.05
CA TYR A 5 15.49 -7.81 12.72
C TYR A 5 13.98 -7.71 12.48
N GLY A 6 13.59 -6.91 11.52
CA GLY A 6 12.22 -6.79 11.05
C GLY A 6 12.19 -6.34 9.60
N THR A 7 11.10 -6.62 8.91
CA THR A 7 10.82 -6.15 7.56
C THR A 7 9.50 -5.40 7.57
N ILE A 8 9.50 -4.21 6.99
CA ILE A 8 8.31 -3.39 6.81
C ILE A 8 8.00 -3.34 5.33
N VAL A 9 6.78 -3.68 4.97
CA VAL A 9 6.27 -3.57 3.59
C VAL A 9 5.28 -2.42 3.55
N ALA A 10 5.59 -1.39 2.76
CA ALA A 10 4.74 -0.23 2.57
C ALA A 10 4.17 -0.20 1.15
N ALA A 11 2.88 0.05 1.02
CA ALA A 11 2.24 0.20 -0.28
C ALA A 11 2.69 1.50 -0.97
N GLU A 12 2.78 1.49 -2.29
CA GLU A 12 3.13 2.68 -3.08
C GLU A 12 2.15 3.85 -2.83
N GLY A 13 0.87 3.54 -2.59
CA GLY A 13 -0.17 4.53 -2.32
C GLY A 13 -0.17 5.11 -0.92
N LEU A 14 0.71 4.66 -0.01
CA LEU A 14 0.71 5.09 1.39
C LEU A 14 0.72 6.61 1.55
N PHE A 15 1.46 7.33 0.71
CA PHE A 15 1.61 8.78 0.81
C PHE A 15 0.50 9.58 0.12
N HIS A 16 -0.45 8.93 -0.57
CA HIS A 16 -1.57 9.63 -1.19
C HIS A 16 -2.55 10.22 -0.17
N GLU A 17 -2.56 9.68 1.05
CA GLU A 17 -3.40 10.13 2.15
C GLU A 17 -2.78 11.30 2.93
N PHE A 18 -1.49 11.59 2.72
CA PHE A 18 -0.80 12.69 3.39
C PHE A 18 -0.88 13.97 2.56
N LYS A 19 -1.09 15.09 3.24
CA LYS A 19 -0.98 16.42 2.62
C LYS A 19 0.48 16.80 2.43
N ALA A 20 0.76 17.61 1.41
CA ALA A 20 2.12 18.09 1.14
C ALA A 20 2.74 18.79 2.37
N GLU A 21 1.95 19.60 3.07
CA GLU A 21 2.40 20.34 4.28
C GLU A 21 2.76 19.39 5.43
N GLU A 22 2.03 18.28 5.59
CA GLU A 22 2.32 17.28 6.63
C GLU A 22 3.64 16.56 6.33
N MET A 23 3.90 16.28 5.06
CA MET A 23 5.13 15.65 4.63
C MET A 23 6.33 16.61 4.75
N GLU A 24 6.19 17.87 4.38
CA GLU A 24 7.22 18.89 4.59
C GLU A 24 7.55 19.09 6.08
N ALA A 25 6.53 19.11 6.93
CA ALA A 25 6.68 19.18 8.38
C ALA A 25 7.43 17.96 8.95
N ALA A 26 7.28 16.79 8.32
CA ALA A 26 8.04 15.59 8.65
C ALA A 26 9.47 15.58 8.06
N GLY A 27 9.87 16.65 7.35
CA GLY A 27 11.20 16.79 6.78
C GLY A 27 11.37 16.24 5.37
N VAL A 28 10.27 15.85 4.73
CA VAL A 28 10.27 15.38 3.33
C VAL A 28 10.52 16.55 2.41
N ARG A 29 11.47 16.38 1.48
CA ARG A 29 11.72 17.36 0.41
C ARG A 29 11.30 16.78 -0.92
N PHE A 30 10.50 17.53 -1.66
CA PHE A 30 10.08 17.19 -3.02
C PHE A 30 10.10 18.45 -3.90
N SER A 31 10.18 18.25 -5.20
CA SER A 31 10.05 19.31 -6.18
C SER A 31 8.57 19.61 -6.46
N TYR A 32 8.31 20.79 -7.00
CA TYR A 32 7.01 21.17 -7.49
C TYR A 32 7.03 21.24 -9.02
N ASP A 33 5.94 20.88 -9.66
CA ASP A 33 5.77 21.06 -11.10
C ASP A 33 5.55 22.54 -11.47
N ASP A 34 5.51 22.84 -12.76
CA ASP A 34 5.30 24.19 -13.27
C ASP A 34 3.94 24.80 -12.87
N HIS A 35 3.04 24.01 -12.33
CA HIS A 35 1.71 24.41 -11.85
C HIS A 35 1.63 24.49 -10.32
N GLY A 36 2.74 24.25 -9.62
CA GLY A 36 2.82 24.29 -8.17
C GLY A 36 2.31 23.04 -7.45
N HIS A 37 2.16 21.92 -8.15
CA HIS A 37 1.81 20.66 -7.53
C HIS A 37 3.05 19.89 -7.09
N PRO A 38 3.04 19.28 -5.88
CA PRO A 38 4.18 18.50 -5.39
C PRO A 38 4.40 17.26 -6.25
N GLU A 39 5.61 17.09 -6.75
CA GLU A 39 6.01 15.95 -7.58
C GLU A 39 6.36 14.71 -6.74
N LEU A 40 5.39 14.19 -5.99
CA LEU A 40 5.57 13.05 -5.09
C LEU A 40 6.00 11.76 -5.79
N GLY A 41 5.73 11.64 -7.08
CA GLY A 41 6.15 10.50 -7.90
C GLY A 41 7.66 10.40 -8.11
N LYS A 42 8.39 11.50 -7.93
CA LYS A 42 9.86 11.54 -8.07
C LYS A 42 10.60 11.21 -6.77
N VAL A 43 9.88 11.14 -5.65
CA VAL A 43 10.45 10.81 -4.35
C VAL A 43 10.44 9.30 -4.17
N SER A 44 11.62 8.74 -3.89
CA SER A 44 11.69 7.33 -3.46
C SER A 44 10.95 7.15 -2.13
N LYS A 45 9.82 6.47 -2.19
CA LYS A 45 8.96 6.25 -1.02
C LYS A 45 9.64 5.36 0.02
N ALA A 46 10.43 4.39 -0.45
CA ALA A 46 11.20 3.52 0.44
C ALA A 46 12.28 4.31 1.21
N VAL A 47 13.01 5.22 0.55
CA VAL A 47 13.99 6.09 1.20
C VAL A 47 13.32 7.01 2.21
N LEU A 48 12.24 7.66 1.80
CA LEU A 48 11.49 8.56 2.66
C LEU A 48 10.99 7.87 3.93
N PHE A 49 10.35 6.72 3.77
CA PHE A 49 9.84 5.95 4.90
C PHE A 49 10.98 5.47 5.82
N ASN A 50 12.11 5.08 5.21
CA ASN A 50 13.31 4.71 5.93
C ASN A 50 13.84 5.87 6.80
N ASP A 51 13.91 7.07 6.25
CA ASP A 51 14.41 8.25 6.97
C ASP A 51 13.49 8.64 8.14
N LEU A 52 12.17 8.58 7.93
CA LEU A 52 11.19 8.77 9.01
C LEU A 52 11.35 7.73 10.11
N LEU A 53 11.50 6.46 9.73
CA LEU A 53 11.68 5.35 10.67
C LEU A 53 12.99 5.49 11.48
N GLU A 54 14.09 5.85 10.83
CA GLU A 54 15.36 6.09 11.51
C GLU A 54 15.29 7.29 12.47
N ALA A 55 14.54 8.32 12.11
CA ALA A 55 14.30 9.45 13.00
C ALA A 55 13.54 9.03 14.27
N GLU A 56 12.51 8.19 14.12
CA GLU A 56 11.77 7.65 15.28
C GLU A 56 12.64 6.71 16.13
N PHE A 57 13.40 5.80 15.53
CA PHE A 57 14.34 4.95 16.26
C PHE A 57 15.33 5.75 17.07
N LYS A 58 15.84 6.86 16.52
CA LYS A 58 16.74 7.76 17.22
C LYS A 58 16.08 8.42 18.43
N LYS A 59 14.81 8.84 18.31
CA LYS A 59 14.06 9.44 19.43
C LYS A 59 13.91 8.49 20.61
N ILE A 60 13.62 7.21 20.33
CA ILE A 60 13.46 6.18 21.36
C ILE A 60 14.80 5.51 21.77
N GLY A 61 15.93 6.02 21.26
CA GLY A 61 17.27 5.50 21.62
C GLY A 61 17.61 4.14 21.02
N LEU A 62 16.84 3.67 20.03
CA LEU A 62 17.05 2.39 19.38
C LEU A 62 18.11 2.50 18.29
N LYS A 63 19.19 1.71 18.39
CA LYS A 63 20.26 1.67 17.37
C LYS A 63 20.01 0.56 16.37
N VAL A 64 19.24 0.85 15.32
CA VAL A 64 18.95 -0.06 14.22
C VAL A 64 19.54 0.50 12.94
N LYS A 65 20.05 -0.37 12.07
CA LYS A 65 20.38 -0.02 10.69
C LYS A 65 19.25 -0.50 9.81
N SER A 66 18.62 0.43 9.13
CA SER A 66 17.60 0.14 8.14
C SER A 66 18.17 0.23 6.72
N ARG A 67 17.50 -0.41 5.77
CA ARG A 67 17.86 -0.37 4.35
C ARG A 67 16.59 -0.26 3.53
N PRO A 68 16.40 0.85 2.80
CA PRO A 68 15.28 0.97 1.88
C PRO A 68 15.49 0.07 0.67
N VAL A 69 14.43 -0.59 0.25
CA VAL A 69 14.39 -1.40 -0.97
C VAL A 69 13.10 -1.08 -1.71
N GLU A 70 13.20 -0.73 -2.97
CA GLU A 70 12.05 -0.56 -3.84
C GLU A 70 11.86 -1.83 -4.68
N ILE A 71 10.74 -2.51 -4.46
CA ILE A 71 10.36 -3.68 -5.24
C ILE A 71 9.62 -3.17 -6.48
N GLY A 72 10.32 -3.09 -7.58
CA GLY A 72 9.79 -2.57 -8.84
C GLY A 72 9.97 -3.56 -9.98
N TYR A 73 10.80 -3.19 -10.94
CA TYR A 73 11.07 -3.99 -12.13
C TYR A 73 11.69 -5.36 -11.84
N ASP A 74 12.42 -5.51 -10.74
CA ASP A 74 12.97 -6.81 -10.32
C ASP A 74 11.90 -7.89 -10.15
N VAL A 75 10.68 -7.49 -9.72
CA VAL A 75 9.54 -8.39 -9.59
C VAL A 75 8.71 -8.41 -10.87
N ARG A 76 8.46 -7.24 -11.48
CA ARG A 76 7.61 -7.12 -12.67
C ARG A 76 8.22 -7.78 -13.92
N CYS A 77 9.54 -7.94 -13.95
CA CYS A 77 10.26 -8.56 -15.07
C CYS A 77 10.57 -10.04 -14.83
N GLN A 78 10.00 -10.67 -13.83
CA GLN A 78 10.10 -12.12 -13.63
C GLN A 78 9.25 -12.86 -14.66
N ASP A 79 9.63 -14.11 -14.93
CA ASP A 79 8.85 -14.98 -15.79
C ASP A 79 7.45 -15.19 -15.23
N PRO A 80 6.39 -15.14 -16.07
CA PRO A 80 5.02 -15.31 -15.62
C PRO A 80 4.79 -16.72 -15.07
N VAL A 81 4.05 -16.80 -13.97
CA VAL A 81 3.59 -18.09 -13.43
C VAL A 81 2.28 -18.52 -14.08
N ALA A 82 1.84 -19.75 -13.82
CA ALA A 82 0.61 -20.29 -14.41
C ALA A 82 -0.63 -19.42 -14.17
N TYR A 83 -0.72 -18.77 -13.01
CA TYR A 83 -1.79 -17.82 -12.71
C TYR A 83 -1.80 -16.63 -13.67
N ASP A 84 -0.63 -16.04 -13.92
CA ASP A 84 -0.51 -14.87 -14.82
C ASP A 84 -0.93 -15.25 -16.25
N LEU A 85 -0.49 -16.41 -16.72
CA LEU A 85 -0.83 -16.91 -18.05
C LEU A 85 -2.34 -17.14 -18.21
N THR A 86 -2.96 -17.77 -17.22
CA THR A 86 -4.41 -18.00 -17.21
C THR A 86 -5.17 -16.67 -17.21
N TYR A 87 -4.84 -15.78 -16.28
CA TYR A 87 -5.50 -14.49 -16.13
C TYR A 87 -5.34 -13.61 -17.37
N CYS A 88 -4.14 -13.55 -17.96
CA CYS A 88 -3.92 -12.82 -19.21
C CYS A 88 -4.72 -13.41 -20.38
N THR A 89 -4.87 -14.73 -20.43
CA THR A 89 -5.71 -15.38 -21.45
C THR A 89 -7.18 -15.02 -21.26
N GLU A 90 -7.69 -15.04 -20.04
CA GLU A 90 -9.07 -14.63 -19.73
C GLU A 90 -9.31 -13.16 -20.07
N LEU A 91 -8.37 -12.27 -19.76
CA LEU A 91 -8.44 -10.86 -20.17
C LEU A 91 -8.49 -10.71 -21.69
N ALA A 92 -7.65 -11.45 -22.42
CA ALA A 92 -7.63 -11.40 -23.88
C ALA A 92 -8.96 -11.90 -24.50
N MET A 93 -9.51 -12.99 -23.98
CA MET A 93 -10.83 -13.48 -24.38
C MET A 93 -11.91 -12.48 -24.03
N GLY A 94 -11.79 -11.82 -22.88
CA GLY A 94 -12.69 -10.74 -22.46
C GLY A 94 -12.69 -9.54 -23.41
N VAL A 95 -11.53 -9.14 -23.93
CA VAL A 95 -11.42 -8.09 -24.96
C VAL A 95 -12.25 -8.48 -26.20
N TYR A 96 -12.06 -9.70 -26.68
CA TYR A 96 -12.80 -10.20 -27.84
C TYR A 96 -14.31 -10.24 -27.59
N GLN A 97 -14.73 -10.72 -26.42
CA GLN A 97 -16.12 -10.78 -26.02
C GLN A 97 -16.76 -9.39 -26.02
N LEU A 98 -16.17 -8.43 -25.28
CA LEU A 98 -16.72 -7.07 -25.17
C LEU A 98 -16.75 -6.37 -26.53
N TYR A 99 -15.72 -6.54 -27.36
CA TYR A 99 -15.71 -6.01 -28.71
C TYR A 99 -16.84 -6.59 -29.58
N SER A 100 -17.05 -7.91 -29.51
CA SER A 100 -18.13 -8.59 -30.24
C SER A 100 -19.52 -8.14 -29.79
N GLU A 101 -19.66 -7.74 -28.53
CA GLU A 101 -20.89 -7.17 -27.96
C GLU A 101 -21.05 -5.66 -28.27
N GLY A 102 -20.11 -5.04 -29.00
CA GLY A 102 -20.11 -3.61 -29.30
C GLY A 102 -19.76 -2.71 -28.12
N LYS A 103 -19.24 -3.26 -27.04
CA LYS A 103 -18.81 -2.52 -25.84
C LYS A 103 -17.38 -2.03 -26.05
N THR A 104 -17.24 -0.72 -26.26
CA THR A 104 -15.95 -0.05 -26.50
C THR A 104 -15.73 1.10 -25.52
N GLY A 105 -14.50 1.62 -25.43
CA GLY A 105 -14.17 2.71 -24.51
C GLY A 105 -14.11 2.29 -23.03
N CYS A 106 -13.92 1.01 -22.77
CA CYS A 106 -13.82 0.43 -21.43
C CYS A 106 -12.55 -0.43 -21.28
N MET A 107 -12.15 -0.67 -20.06
CA MET A 107 -11.20 -1.72 -19.72
C MET A 107 -11.95 -3.05 -19.53
N VAL A 108 -11.26 -4.15 -19.79
CA VAL A 108 -11.76 -5.48 -19.45
C VAL A 108 -11.54 -5.74 -17.97
N TYR A 109 -12.56 -6.19 -17.30
CA TYR A 109 -12.50 -6.72 -15.95
C TYR A 109 -12.93 -8.17 -15.95
N VAL A 110 -12.14 -9.02 -15.31
CA VAL A 110 -12.46 -10.45 -15.10
C VAL A 110 -12.50 -10.69 -13.59
N ASP A 111 -13.60 -11.24 -13.10
CA ASP A 111 -13.74 -11.56 -11.69
C ASP A 111 -13.04 -12.89 -11.34
N ALA A 112 -13.06 -13.27 -10.05
CA ALA A 112 -12.45 -14.50 -9.57
C ALA A 112 -13.08 -15.80 -10.12
N TYR A 113 -14.22 -15.69 -10.80
CA TYR A 113 -14.95 -16.80 -11.41
C TYR A 113 -14.81 -16.85 -12.93
N GLY A 114 -14.01 -15.94 -13.51
CA GLY A 114 -13.82 -15.82 -14.95
C GLY A 114 -14.93 -15.06 -15.68
N ASN A 115 -15.83 -14.36 -14.97
CA ASN A 115 -16.84 -13.55 -15.62
C ASN A 115 -16.27 -12.24 -16.14
N VAL A 116 -16.54 -11.94 -17.38
CA VAL A 116 -16.10 -10.72 -18.07
C VAL A 116 -17.11 -9.59 -17.92
N SER A 117 -16.65 -8.40 -17.59
CA SER A 117 -17.46 -7.19 -17.56
C SER A 117 -16.68 -5.96 -18.05
N PRO A 118 -17.37 -4.97 -18.65
CA PRO A 118 -16.74 -3.71 -19.01
C PRO A 118 -16.55 -2.83 -17.78
N LEU A 119 -15.39 -2.23 -17.65
CA LEU A 119 -15.08 -1.26 -16.60
C LEU A 119 -14.83 0.10 -17.26
N TYR A 120 -15.80 0.99 -17.17
CA TYR A 120 -15.69 2.34 -17.70
C TYR A 120 -15.00 3.26 -16.70
N LEU A 121 -14.04 4.05 -17.16
CA LEU A 121 -13.31 4.98 -16.29
C LEU A 121 -14.24 6.02 -15.64
N ALA A 122 -15.29 6.41 -16.32
CA ALA A 122 -16.28 7.32 -15.77
C ALA A 122 -17.02 6.76 -14.53
N ASP A 123 -17.22 5.43 -14.51
CA ASP A 123 -17.90 4.76 -13.40
C ASP A 123 -16.99 4.59 -12.17
N LEU A 124 -15.67 4.79 -12.34
CA LEU A 124 -14.71 4.72 -11.26
C LEU A 124 -14.49 6.07 -10.56
N GLN A 125 -14.95 7.17 -11.18
CA GLN A 125 -14.76 8.49 -10.60
C GLN A 125 -15.68 8.71 -9.42
N ASP A 126 -15.11 9.20 -8.32
CA ASP A 126 -15.89 9.74 -7.23
C ASP A 126 -16.70 10.95 -7.73
N PRO A 127 -18.03 10.93 -7.57
CA PRO A 127 -18.90 11.96 -8.14
C PRO A 127 -18.68 13.35 -7.52
N THR A 128 -18.07 13.41 -6.33
CA THR A 128 -17.80 14.66 -5.62
C THR A 128 -16.47 15.27 -6.03
N THR A 129 -15.43 14.45 -6.16
CA THR A 129 -14.08 14.92 -6.44
C THR A 129 -13.70 14.84 -7.92
N GLY A 130 -14.42 14.05 -8.72
CA GLY A 130 -14.11 13.75 -10.11
C GLY A 130 -12.80 12.95 -10.29
N LYS A 131 -12.21 12.46 -9.21
CA LYS A 131 -10.97 11.68 -9.22
C LYS A 131 -11.27 10.21 -9.01
N ILE A 132 -10.41 9.35 -9.54
CA ILE A 132 -10.46 7.93 -9.24
C ILE A 132 -9.81 7.73 -7.86
N PRO A 133 -10.56 7.22 -6.87
CA PRO A 133 -10.01 7.00 -5.52
C PRO A 133 -8.93 5.92 -5.55
N PRO A 134 -7.93 5.99 -4.66
CA PRO A 134 -6.95 4.93 -4.51
C PRO A 134 -7.63 3.62 -4.10
N ARG A 135 -7.09 2.52 -4.58
CA ARG A 135 -7.58 1.20 -4.21
C ARG A 135 -7.07 0.84 -2.81
N VAL A 136 -7.99 0.69 -1.88
CA VAL A 136 -7.69 0.30 -0.50
C VAL A 136 -7.88 -1.21 -0.30
N VAL A 137 -7.20 -1.75 0.72
CA VAL A 137 -7.36 -3.15 1.13
C VAL A 137 -8.69 -3.30 1.87
N ASP A 138 -9.50 -4.28 1.46
CA ASP A 138 -10.62 -4.72 2.28
C ASP A 138 -10.09 -5.56 3.45
N ILE A 139 -10.00 -4.93 4.61
CA ILE A 139 -9.49 -5.56 5.84
C ILE A 139 -10.36 -6.73 6.32
N ASN A 140 -11.61 -6.79 5.92
CA ASN A 140 -12.54 -7.87 6.26
C ASN A 140 -12.49 -9.05 5.26
N SER A 141 -11.74 -8.91 4.16
CA SER A 141 -11.55 -10.02 3.23
C SER A 141 -10.81 -11.19 3.88
N GLY A 142 -11.13 -12.42 3.49
CA GLY A 142 -10.45 -13.61 4.01
C GLY A 142 -8.93 -13.58 3.81
N THR A 143 -8.45 -12.98 2.72
CA THR A 143 -7.02 -12.81 2.44
C THR A 143 -6.37 -11.86 3.45
N ALA A 144 -6.98 -10.69 3.71
CA ALA A 144 -6.48 -9.74 4.69
C ALA A 144 -6.51 -10.34 6.11
N GLN A 145 -7.60 -10.99 6.48
CA GLN A 145 -7.74 -11.67 7.77
C GLN A 145 -6.66 -12.74 7.99
N ASN A 146 -6.39 -13.57 7.00
CA ASN A 146 -5.33 -14.57 7.08
C ASN A 146 -3.96 -13.93 7.23
N TYR A 147 -3.68 -12.87 6.47
CA TYR A 147 -2.40 -12.15 6.58
C TYR A 147 -2.22 -11.55 7.98
N TYR A 148 -3.21 -10.81 8.47
CA TYR A 148 -3.12 -10.12 9.74
C TYR A 148 -3.14 -11.04 10.96
N ASN A 149 -3.86 -12.15 10.90
CA ASN A 149 -3.93 -13.08 12.02
C ASN A 149 -2.76 -14.05 12.10
N TYR A 150 -2.09 -14.37 10.99
CA TYR A 150 -1.11 -15.46 10.95
C TYR A 150 0.27 -15.06 10.44
N ILE A 151 0.40 -13.94 9.72
CA ILE A 151 1.65 -13.55 9.07
C ILE A 151 2.18 -12.23 9.62
N ALA A 152 1.33 -11.21 9.75
CA ALA A 152 1.75 -9.89 10.21
C ALA A 152 2.05 -9.89 11.72
N HIS A 153 3.09 -9.15 12.09
CA HIS A 153 3.42 -8.86 13.47
C HIS A 153 3.10 -7.40 13.77
N TYR A 154 2.31 -7.16 14.76
CA TYR A 154 1.91 -5.84 15.21
C TYR A 154 1.77 -5.80 16.74
N VAL A 155 1.72 -4.61 17.31
CA VAL A 155 1.59 -4.43 18.74
C VAL A 155 0.23 -4.97 19.21
N THR A 156 0.28 -5.81 20.24
CA THR A 156 -0.89 -6.38 20.91
C THR A 156 -0.87 -5.97 22.40
N PRO A 157 -1.97 -6.16 23.15
CA PRO A 157 -1.98 -5.90 24.59
C PRO A 157 -0.87 -6.62 25.37
N GLU A 158 -0.42 -7.77 24.89
CA GLU A 158 0.69 -8.53 25.50
C GLU A 158 2.04 -7.82 25.40
N ASP A 159 2.19 -6.94 24.40
CA ASP A 159 3.42 -6.21 24.13
C ASP A 159 3.49 -4.86 24.86
N TYR A 160 2.40 -4.38 25.46
CA TYR A 160 2.32 -3.02 26.00
C TYR A 160 3.42 -2.68 27.00
N GLU A 161 3.75 -3.60 27.87
CA GLU A 161 4.84 -3.37 28.84
C GLU A 161 6.21 -3.27 28.16
N ALA A 162 6.46 -4.07 27.15
CA ALA A 162 7.70 -4.00 26.38
C ALA A 162 7.77 -2.68 25.58
N VAL A 163 6.66 -2.23 25.02
CA VAL A 163 6.55 -0.97 24.29
C VAL A 163 6.76 0.23 25.21
N LYS A 164 6.19 0.20 26.43
CA LYS A 164 6.44 1.23 27.46
C LYS A 164 7.92 1.28 27.88
N ALA A 165 8.57 0.13 27.96
CA ALA A 165 10.00 0.07 28.29
C ALA A 165 10.90 0.75 27.23
N LEU A 166 10.39 0.96 26.01
CA LEU A 166 11.02 1.75 24.95
C LEU A 166 10.74 3.26 25.06
N GLY A 167 10.06 3.71 26.11
CA GLY A 167 9.72 5.11 26.32
C GLY A 167 8.44 5.58 25.63
N ILE A 168 7.61 4.66 25.15
CA ILE A 168 6.32 4.96 24.53
C ILE A 168 5.24 4.89 25.62
N GLU A 169 4.74 6.05 26.04
CA GLU A 169 3.79 6.15 27.16
C GLU A 169 2.42 5.53 26.87
N ASN A 170 1.98 5.62 25.61
CA ASN A 170 0.67 5.12 25.20
C ASN A 170 0.81 4.02 24.10
N PRO A 171 1.10 2.78 24.46
CA PRO A 171 1.24 1.67 23.51
C PRO A 171 -0.08 1.31 22.82
N GLU A 172 -1.22 1.64 23.42
CA GLU A 172 -2.54 1.38 22.84
C GLU A 172 -2.78 2.13 21.52
N ALA A 173 -2.10 3.26 21.33
CA ALA A 173 -2.16 4.03 20.07
C ALA A 173 -1.49 3.27 18.90
N TYR A 174 -0.74 2.22 19.17
CA TYR A 174 -0.06 1.39 18.19
C TYR A 174 -0.66 -0.01 18.08
N ASP A 175 -1.74 -0.27 18.82
CA ASP A 175 -2.49 -1.53 18.71
C ASP A 175 -3.31 -1.53 17.42
N PHE A 176 -2.91 -2.38 16.50
CA PHE A 176 -3.48 -2.44 15.17
C PHE A 176 -4.99 -2.74 15.18
N LYS A 177 -5.43 -3.63 16.07
CA LYS A 177 -6.86 -3.97 16.21
C LYS A 177 -7.69 -2.81 16.72
N LYS A 178 -7.12 -1.99 17.61
CA LYS A 178 -7.79 -0.77 18.09
C LYS A 178 -7.80 0.32 17.01
N ILE A 179 -6.71 0.49 16.26
CA ILE A 179 -6.63 1.46 15.16
C ILE A 179 -7.67 1.17 14.08
N LEU A 180 -7.86 -0.11 13.74
CA LEU A 180 -8.82 -0.54 12.71
C LEU A 180 -10.22 -0.83 13.26
N GLU A 181 -10.45 -0.63 14.57
CA GLU A 181 -11.74 -0.98 15.24
C GLU A 181 -12.16 -2.44 15.00
N TRP A 182 -11.20 -3.36 15.13
CA TRP A 182 -11.31 -4.77 14.71
C TRP A 182 -11.64 -5.69 15.89
#